data_21c3395841576a9eb59365f40bc5d641
#
_entry.id   21c3395841576a9eb59365f40bc5d641
#
_cell.length_a   1.000
_cell.length_b   1.000
_cell.length_c   1.000
_cell.angle_alpha   90.00
_cell.angle_beta   90.00
_cell.angle_gamma   90.00
#
_symmetry.space_group_name_H-M   'P 1'
#
loop_
_entity.id
_entity.type
_entity.pdbx_description
1 polymer ?
#
loop_
_entity_poly.entity_id
_entity_poly.type
_entity_poly.pdbx_seq_one_letter_code
_entity_poly.pdbx_strand_id
1 'polypeptide(L)'
;MADIHINTPEEIEGMRRVGRKASELLDFITPYVKAGVTTLALDKLMLEYTVDELKCKSACLNYAPKGCIPYPAATCISPNHVICHGIPSEKKVLKNGDIVNIDITIVDEDGYYGDNSRMFEIGKPTIAGHRLCEATFECMWKGIEAVRPGNCFNDIGIACQKYCDSLGLSVVKEYGGHSIGRHVFHGDPHVSHSPIATPTAEFKPGMIFTIEPMVNAGRRHIMDLNDGWTVVTKDRSLSAQWELEVLVTETGYDILTVSKGSREAPAWVKGWKKPHFD
;
A
#
# COMPACT_ATOMS: atom_id res chain seq x y z
N MET A 1 16.57 3.08 20.22
CA MET A 1 15.48 3.31 19.24
C MET A 1 16.14 3.87 18.01
N ALA A 2 15.77 3.40 16.81
CA ALA A 2 16.30 3.96 15.57
C ALA A 2 16.00 5.48 15.55
N ASP A 3 16.95 6.25 15.01
CA ASP A 3 16.78 7.70 14.86
C ASP A 3 15.86 7.92 13.63
N ILE A 4 14.58 8.21 13.87
CA ILE A 4 13.59 8.37 12.82
C ILE A 4 13.78 9.74 12.20
N HIS A 5 13.92 9.78 10.86
CA HIS A 5 14.09 11.03 10.14
C HIS A 5 12.88 11.96 10.30
N ILE A 6 13.14 13.21 10.63
CA ILE A 6 12.15 14.29 10.65
C ILE A 6 12.37 15.11 9.39
N ASN A 7 11.43 15.04 8.47
CA ASN A 7 11.53 15.72 7.19
C ASN A 7 11.44 17.24 7.35
N THR A 8 12.29 17.95 6.64
CA THR A 8 12.23 19.41 6.52
C THR A 8 11.02 19.83 5.68
N PRO A 9 10.58 21.10 5.74
CA PRO A 9 9.50 21.58 4.85
C PRO A 9 9.77 21.34 3.37
N GLU A 10 11.02 21.46 2.92
CA GLU A 10 11.42 21.20 1.53
C GLU A 10 11.27 19.71 1.18
N GLU A 11 11.72 18.81 2.05
CA GLU A 11 11.56 17.37 1.86
C GLU A 11 10.08 16.97 1.83
N ILE A 12 9.26 17.55 2.71
CA ILE A 12 7.80 17.31 2.72
C ILE A 12 7.17 17.72 1.37
N GLU A 13 7.55 18.87 0.81
CA GLU A 13 7.03 19.29 -0.50
C GLU A 13 7.52 18.38 -1.64
N GLY A 14 8.75 17.88 -1.56
CA GLY A 14 9.26 16.85 -2.48
C GLY A 14 8.42 15.57 -2.42
N MET A 15 8.17 15.07 -1.21
CA MET A 15 7.32 13.88 -0.98
C MET A 15 5.88 14.11 -1.47
N ARG A 16 5.28 15.29 -1.22
CA ARG A 16 3.95 15.63 -1.74
C ARG A 16 3.90 15.60 -3.27
N ARG A 17 4.95 16.12 -3.93
CA ARG A 17 5.05 16.15 -5.38
C ARG A 17 5.05 14.72 -5.95
N VAL A 18 5.88 13.84 -5.38
CA VAL A 18 6.01 12.46 -5.88
C VAL A 18 4.83 11.60 -5.45
N GLY A 19 4.31 11.77 -4.24
CA GLY A 19 3.10 11.08 -3.78
C GLY A 19 1.89 11.35 -4.67
N ARG A 20 1.73 12.60 -5.18
CA ARG A 20 0.69 12.91 -6.18
C ARG A 20 0.91 12.16 -7.49
N LYS A 21 2.15 12.04 -7.97
CA LYS A 21 2.48 11.27 -9.18
C LYS A 21 2.21 9.77 -8.99
N ALA A 22 2.51 9.23 -7.81
CA ALA A 22 2.20 7.84 -7.48
C ALA A 22 0.68 7.58 -7.53
N SER A 23 -0.12 8.48 -6.97
CA SER A 23 -1.59 8.37 -7.05
C SER A 23 -2.12 8.55 -8.48
N GLU A 24 -1.53 9.45 -9.26
CA GLU A 24 -1.86 9.65 -10.68
C GLU A 24 -1.62 8.37 -11.49
N LEU A 25 -0.54 7.64 -11.22
CA LEU A 25 -0.27 6.35 -11.88
C LEU A 25 -1.38 5.33 -11.63
N LEU A 26 -1.88 5.23 -10.40
CA LEU A 26 -3.01 4.35 -10.06
C LEU A 26 -4.34 4.83 -10.68
N ASP A 27 -4.54 6.14 -10.81
CA ASP A 27 -5.69 6.69 -11.51
C ASP A 27 -5.61 6.41 -13.02
N PHE A 28 -4.42 6.58 -13.62
CA PHE A 28 -4.17 6.28 -15.03
C PHE A 28 -4.49 4.82 -15.36
N ILE A 29 -4.03 3.86 -14.55
CA ILE A 29 -4.21 2.45 -14.87
C ILE A 29 -5.66 1.96 -14.63
N THR A 30 -6.45 2.66 -13.82
CA THR A 30 -7.80 2.24 -13.41
C THR A 30 -8.69 1.76 -14.57
N PRO A 31 -8.84 2.46 -15.71
CA PRO A 31 -9.72 2.03 -16.81
C PRO A 31 -9.21 0.79 -17.55
N TYR A 32 -7.95 0.42 -17.38
CA TYR A 32 -7.32 -0.74 -18.01
C TYR A 32 -7.44 -2.00 -17.16
N VAL A 33 -7.73 -1.88 -15.86
CA VAL A 33 -7.84 -3.01 -14.93
C VAL A 33 -9.21 -3.68 -15.08
N LYS A 34 -9.28 -4.67 -15.97
CA LYS A 34 -10.54 -5.37 -16.34
C LYS A 34 -10.31 -6.82 -16.72
N ALA A 35 -11.38 -7.58 -16.76
CA ALA A 35 -11.33 -8.98 -17.18
C ALA A 35 -10.73 -9.14 -18.60
N GLY A 36 -9.90 -10.16 -18.78
CA GLY A 36 -9.22 -10.47 -20.04
C GLY A 36 -7.84 -9.82 -20.18
N VAL A 37 -7.46 -8.90 -19.32
CA VAL A 37 -6.12 -8.27 -19.33
C VAL A 37 -5.15 -9.11 -18.51
N THR A 38 -3.91 -9.26 -18.97
CA THR A 38 -2.84 -9.93 -18.22
C THR A 38 -2.21 -8.96 -17.24
N THR A 39 -1.74 -9.45 -16.11
CA THR A 39 -1.04 -8.58 -15.13
C THR A 39 0.25 -8.00 -15.71
N LEU A 40 0.95 -8.71 -16.64
CA LEU A 40 2.13 -8.18 -17.32
C LEU A 40 1.78 -7.02 -18.28
N ALA A 41 0.60 -7.04 -18.93
CA ALA A 41 0.18 -5.92 -19.78
C ALA A 41 -0.06 -4.66 -18.97
N LEU A 42 -0.63 -4.77 -17.77
CA LEU A 42 -0.81 -3.64 -16.84
C LEU A 42 0.55 -3.10 -16.35
N ASP A 43 1.47 -3.97 -15.98
CA ASP A 43 2.81 -3.60 -15.55
C ASP A 43 3.57 -2.80 -16.63
N LYS A 44 3.52 -3.25 -17.88
CA LYS A 44 4.14 -2.54 -19.01
C LYS A 44 3.55 -1.15 -19.22
N LEU A 45 2.22 -1.03 -19.20
CA LEU A 45 1.54 0.27 -19.34
C LEU A 45 1.93 1.24 -18.22
N MET A 46 2.00 0.73 -16.98
CA MET A 46 2.41 1.56 -15.84
C MET A 46 3.88 1.97 -15.92
N LEU A 47 4.77 1.08 -16.37
CA LEU A 47 6.18 1.42 -16.56
C LEU A 47 6.34 2.50 -17.64
N GLU A 48 5.67 2.37 -18.79
CA GLU A 48 5.68 3.36 -19.87
C GLU A 48 5.20 4.72 -19.35
N TYR A 49 4.05 4.76 -18.67
CA TYR A 49 3.51 6.00 -18.11
C TYR A 49 4.44 6.63 -17.05
N THR A 50 5.03 5.81 -16.20
CA THR A 50 5.99 6.25 -15.17
C THR A 50 7.18 6.98 -15.79
N VAL A 51 7.74 6.44 -16.88
CA VAL A 51 8.93 6.99 -17.53
C VAL A 51 8.55 8.16 -18.44
N ASP A 52 7.53 7.98 -19.29
CA ASP A 52 7.24 8.89 -20.39
C ASP A 52 6.40 10.10 -19.97
N GLU A 53 5.50 9.94 -19.00
CA GLU A 53 4.62 11.02 -18.55
C GLU A 53 5.04 11.60 -17.19
N LEU A 54 5.23 10.73 -16.18
CA LEU A 54 5.58 11.19 -14.84
C LEU A 54 7.04 11.61 -14.70
N LYS A 55 7.92 11.26 -15.65
CA LYS A 55 9.36 11.51 -15.59
C LYS A 55 10.00 10.95 -14.31
N CYS A 56 9.55 9.77 -13.91
CA CYS A 56 10.02 9.03 -12.75
C CYS A 56 10.61 7.69 -13.17
N LYS A 57 11.16 6.95 -12.21
CA LYS A 57 11.59 5.57 -12.37
C LYS A 57 10.76 4.67 -11.46
N SER A 58 10.53 3.42 -11.86
CA SER A 58 10.04 2.41 -10.92
C SER A 58 11.11 2.13 -9.86
N ALA A 59 10.73 2.15 -8.61
CA ALA A 59 11.59 1.76 -7.50
C ALA A 59 11.57 0.24 -7.27
N CYS A 60 10.51 -0.45 -7.74
CA CYS A 60 10.39 -1.89 -7.62
C CYS A 60 11.31 -2.64 -8.60
N LEU A 61 11.44 -2.15 -9.84
CA LEU A 61 12.22 -2.82 -10.88
C LEU A 61 13.69 -2.96 -10.49
N ASN A 62 14.17 -4.20 -10.41
CA ASN A 62 15.52 -4.56 -9.94
C ASN A 62 15.78 -4.24 -8.45
N TYR A 63 14.77 -3.93 -7.66
CA TYR A 63 14.91 -3.81 -6.23
C TYR A 63 15.38 -5.15 -5.63
N ALA A 64 16.45 -5.13 -4.84
CA ALA A 64 17.08 -6.31 -4.29
C ALA A 64 17.60 -6.03 -2.87
N PRO A 65 16.78 -6.19 -1.83
CA PRO A 65 17.29 -6.14 -0.47
C PRO A 65 18.30 -7.26 -0.23
N LYS A 66 19.15 -7.09 0.78
CA LYS A 66 20.25 -8.02 1.06
C LYS A 66 19.75 -9.46 1.18
N GLY A 67 20.25 -10.33 0.31
CA GLY A 67 19.89 -11.76 0.29
C GLY A 67 18.71 -12.12 -0.62
N CYS A 68 18.05 -11.15 -1.25
CA CYS A 68 16.99 -11.39 -2.20
C CYS A 68 17.49 -11.29 -3.65
N ILE A 69 16.81 -12.00 -4.55
CA ILE A 69 17.00 -11.79 -6.00
C ILE A 69 16.35 -10.48 -6.42
N PRO A 70 16.84 -9.80 -7.48
CA PRO A 70 16.19 -8.58 -7.97
C PRO A 70 14.73 -8.81 -8.35
N TYR A 71 13.84 -7.90 -7.94
CA TYR A 71 12.43 -7.95 -8.34
C TYR A 71 12.30 -7.69 -9.85
N PRO A 72 11.61 -8.57 -10.61
CA PRO A 72 11.73 -8.56 -12.07
C PRO A 72 10.74 -7.63 -12.80
N ALA A 73 9.91 -6.86 -12.08
CA ALA A 73 8.84 -6.06 -12.67
C ALA A 73 8.81 -4.65 -12.10
N ALA A 74 8.06 -3.77 -12.75
CA ALA A 74 7.95 -2.37 -12.34
C ALA A 74 6.95 -2.15 -11.21
N THR A 75 6.01 -3.07 -11.03
CA THR A 75 4.91 -2.98 -10.06
C THR A 75 4.62 -4.34 -9.44
N CYS A 76 4.00 -4.38 -8.26
CA CYS A 76 3.48 -5.61 -7.70
C CYS A 76 1.99 -5.75 -8.05
N ILE A 77 1.57 -6.90 -8.60
CA ILE A 77 0.17 -7.14 -8.94
C ILE A 77 -0.29 -8.46 -8.30
N SER A 78 -1.13 -8.34 -7.27
CA SER A 78 -1.46 -9.41 -6.33
C SER A 78 -2.94 -9.77 -6.38
N PRO A 79 -3.36 -10.76 -7.21
CA PRO A 79 -4.76 -11.16 -7.34
C PRO A 79 -5.19 -12.17 -6.27
N ASN A 80 -6.40 -12.02 -5.75
CA ASN A 80 -7.14 -12.95 -4.91
C ASN A 80 -6.41 -13.36 -3.63
N HIS A 81 -5.77 -14.55 -3.61
CA HIS A 81 -5.06 -15.10 -2.46
C HIS A 81 -3.58 -14.70 -2.41
N VAL A 82 -3.11 -13.91 -3.35
CA VAL A 82 -1.79 -13.27 -3.29
C VAL A 82 -1.88 -12.10 -2.33
N ILE A 83 -1.05 -12.13 -1.28
CA ILE A 83 -1.05 -11.11 -0.23
C ILE A 83 -0.34 -9.86 -0.73
N CYS A 84 0.93 -10.02 -1.18
CA CYS A 84 1.78 -8.95 -1.67
C CYS A 84 2.86 -9.48 -2.60
N HIS A 85 3.63 -8.57 -3.21
CA HIS A 85 4.78 -8.83 -4.08
C HIS A 85 4.47 -9.76 -5.26
N GLY A 86 3.23 -9.80 -5.71
CA GLY A 86 2.83 -10.64 -6.85
C GLY A 86 3.54 -10.22 -8.13
N ILE A 87 4.37 -11.11 -8.70
CA ILE A 87 5.09 -10.82 -9.95
C ILE A 87 4.12 -10.81 -11.13
N PRO A 88 4.02 -9.71 -11.91
CA PRO A 88 3.24 -9.64 -13.15
C PRO A 88 3.62 -10.73 -14.15
N SER A 89 2.63 -11.30 -14.83
CA SER A 89 2.84 -12.42 -15.75
C SER A 89 1.84 -12.42 -16.90
N GLU A 90 2.25 -12.87 -18.09
CA GLU A 90 1.35 -13.15 -19.22
C GLU A 90 0.36 -14.29 -18.93
N LYS A 91 0.73 -15.18 -18.01
CA LYS A 91 -0.13 -16.31 -17.61
C LYS A 91 -1.20 -15.93 -16.59
N LYS A 92 -1.07 -14.78 -15.94
CA LYS A 92 -2.03 -14.27 -14.95
C LYS A 92 -3.01 -13.33 -15.65
N VAL A 93 -4.11 -13.86 -16.18
CA VAL A 93 -5.19 -13.12 -16.83
C VAL A 93 -6.27 -12.82 -15.79
N LEU A 94 -6.62 -11.55 -15.61
CA LEU A 94 -7.69 -11.13 -14.71
C LEU A 94 -9.05 -11.63 -15.21
N LYS A 95 -9.90 -12.09 -14.30
CA LYS A 95 -11.21 -12.67 -14.57
C LYS A 95 -12.30 -11.91 -13.85
N ASN A 96 -13.51 -11.93 -14.42
CA ASN A 96 -14.69 -11.42 -13.73
C ASN A 96 -14.85 -12.14 -12.36
N GLY A 97 -14.98 -11.37 -11.30
CA GLY A 97 -15.05 -11.86 -9.92
C GLY A 97 -13.75 -11.81 -9.14
N ASP A 98 -12.61 -11.58 -9.79
CA ASP A 98 -11.32 -11.38 -9.11
C ASP A 98 -11.31 -10.07 -8.32
N ILE A 99 -10.54 -10.05 -7.24
CA ILE A 99 -10.03 -8.84 -6.60
C ILE A 99 -8.53 -8.79 -6.82
N VAL A 100 -7.95 -7.62 -7.04
CA VAL A 100 -6.51 -7.48 -7.27
C VAL A 100 -5.97 -6.23 -6.61
N ASN A 101 -4.88 -6.37 -5.87
CA ASN A 101 -4.08 -5.25 -5.44
C ASN A 101 -3.06 -4.91 -6.53
N ILE A 102 -2.92 -3.62 -6.82
CA ILE A 102 -1.82 -3.06 -7.62
C ILE A 102 -1.08 -2.10 -6.71
N ASP A 103 0.19 -2.37 -6.54
CA ASP A 103 1.10 -1.70 -5.63
C ASP A 103 2.29 -1.18 -6.44
N ILE A 104 2.54 0.11 -6.30
CA ILE A 104 3.53 0.84 -7.09
C ILE A 104 4.39 1.72 -6.21
N THR A 105 5.68 1.71 -6.46
CA THR A 105 6.59 2.71 -5.92
C THR A 105 7.37 3.35 -7.06
N ILE A 106 7.37 4.65 -7.08
CA ILE A 106 8.13 5.46 -8.05
C ILE A 106 9.14 6.35 -7.34
N VAL A 107 10.18 6.73 -8.05
CA VAL A 107 11.19 7.68 -7.56
C VAL A 107 11.48 8.74 -8.62
N ASP A 108 11.50 10.01 -8.21
CA ASP A 108 11.83 11.11 -9.10
C ASP A 108 13.37 11.34 -9.22
N GLU A 109 13.76 12.31 -10.04
CA GLU A 109 15.17 12.66 -10.29
C GLU A 109 15.87 13.23 -9.05
N ASP A 110 15.11 13.83 -8.13
CA ASP A 110 15.63 14.40 -6.88
C ASP A 110 15.78 13.33 -5.78
N GLY A 111 15.33 12.09 -6.04
CA GLY A 111 15.40 10.95 -5.13
C GLY A 111 14.28 10.86 -4.12
N TYR A 112 13.15 11.53 -4.34
CA TYR A 112 11.93 11.36 -3.54
C TYR A 112 11.14 10.16 -4.03
N TYR A 113 10.67 9.35 -3.08
CA TYR A 113 9.84 8.17 -3.36
C TYR A 113 8.37 8.49 -3.18
N GLY A 114 7.51 7.84 -3.97
CA GLY A 114 6.07 7.84 -3.82
C GLY A 114 5.56 6.42 -3.87
N ASP A 115 4.97 5.94 -2.79
CA ASP A 115 4.52 4.57 -2.58
C ASP A 115 3.02 4.51 -2.33
N ASN A 116 2.32 3.68 -3.07
CA ASN A 116 0.86 3.64 -2.99
C ASN A 116 0.30 2.32 -3.54
N SER A 117 -0.70 1.77 -2.89
CA SER A 117 -1.41 0.63 -3.45
C SER A 117 -2.93 0.76 -3.39
N ARG A 118 -3.60 0.08 -4.31
CA ARG A 118 -5.06 0.13 -4.45
C ARG A 118 -5.63 -1.24 -4.81
N MET A 119 -6.80 -1.56 -4.21
CA MET A 119 -7.60 -2.70 -4.63
C MET A 119 -8.47 -2.34 -5.84
N PHE A 120 -8.60 -3.30 -6.74
CA PHE A 120 -9.51 -3.25 -7.89
C PHE A 120 -10.41 -4.48 -7.88
N GLU A 121 -11.67 -4.27 -8.16
CA GLU A 121 -12.68 -5.32 -8.31
C GLU A 121 -12.96 -5.55 -9.79
N ILE A 122 -12.76 -6.78 -10.26
CA ILE A 122 -12.83 -7.10 -11.69
C ILE A 122 -14.24 -7.51 -12.08
N GLY A 123 -14.93 -6.63 -12.79
CA GLY A 123 -16.31 -6.84 -13.20
C GLY A 123 -17.26 -6.89 -12.00
N LYS A 124 -17.91 -8.05 -11.77
CA LYS A 124 -18.78 -8.25 -10.60
C LYS A 124 -18.06 -9.12 -9.57
N PRO A 125 -17.51 -8.54 -8.50
CA PRO A 125 -16.81 -9.29 -7.47
C PRO A 125 -17.74 -10.24 -6.73
N THR A 126 -17.17 -11.23 -6.06
CA THR A 126 -17.94 -12.02 -5.08
C THR A 126 -18.29 -11.15 -3.88
N ILE A 127 -19.39 -11.49 -3.17
CA ILE A 127 -19.77 -10.76 -1.94
C ILE A 127 -18.61 -10.77 -0.92
N ALA A 128 -17.89 -11.89 -0.81
CA ALA A 128 -16.76 -12.02 0.10
C ALA A 128 -15.59 -11.13 -0.33
N GLY A 129 -15.26 -11.08 -1.64
CA GLY A 129 -14.20 -10.22 -2.18
C GLY A 129 -14.50 -8.74 -1.97
N HIS A 130 -15.70 -8.31 -2.32
CA HIS A 130 -16.16 -6.95 -2.10
C HIS A 130 -16.06 -6.52 -0.62
N ARG A 131 -16.62 -7.32 0.28
CA ARG A 131 -16.55 -7.03 1.73
C ARG A 131 -15.11 -6.98 2.26
N LEU A 132 -14.24 -7.83 1.74
CA LEU A 132 -12.83 -7.81 2.13
C LEU A 132 -12.13 -6.53 1.66
N CYS A 133 -12.36 -6.10 0.42
CA CYS A 133 -11.82 -4.85 -0.10
C CYS A 133 -12.29 -3.64 0.72
N GLU A 134 -13.60 -3.56 1.02
CA GLU A 134 -14.16 -2.51 1.89
C GLU A 134 -13.54 -2.55 3.30
N ALA A 135 -13.51 -3.73 3.92
CA ALA A 135 -12.98 -3.89 5.27
C ALA A 135 -11.49 -3.54 5.36
N THR A 136 -10.71 -3.90 4.34
CA THR A 136 -9.27 -3.57 4.32
C THR A 136 -9.04 -2.06 4.13
N PHE A 137 -9.86 -1.41 3.31
CA PHE A 137 -9.84 0.05 3.18
C PHE A 137 -10.13 0.74 4.52
N GLU A 138 -11.18 0.33 5.20
CA GLU A 138 -11.53 0.85 6.52
C GLU A 138 -10.45 0.51 7.57
N CYS A 139 -9.83 -0.67 7.50
CA CYS A 139 -8.71 -1.05 8.37
C CYS A 139 -7.53 -0.08 8.21
N MET A 140 -7.15 0.26 6.97
CA MET A 140 -6.12 1.26 6.69
C MET A 140 -6.47 2.60 7.33
N TRP A 141 -7.70 3.07 7.17
CA TRP A 141 -8.14 4.34 7.78
C TRP A 141 -8.18 4.30 9.30
N LYS A 142 -8.49 3.15 9.92
CA LYS A 142 -8.36 3.00 11.39
C LYS A 142 -6.92 3.15 11.85
N GLY A 143 -5.96 2.65 11.07
CA GLY A 143 -4.54 2.87 11.30
C GLY A 143 -4.16 4.33 11.14
N ILE A 144 -4.60 4.99 10.07
CA ILE A 144 -4.32 6.40 9.79
C ILE A 144 -4.91 7.32 10.87
N GLU A 145 -6.15 7.08 11.30
CA GLU A 145 -6.81 7.85 12.37
C GLU A 145 -6.08 7.77 13.73
N ALA A 146 -5.25 6.74 13.92
CA ALA A 146 -4.40 6.61 15.12
C ALA A 146 -3.15 7.52 15.07
N VAL A 147 -2.80 8.08 13.90
CA VAL A 147 -1.63 8.94 13.72
C VAL A 147 -1.95 10.34 14.23
N ARG A 148 -1.47 10.63 15.45
CA ARG A 148 -1.62 11.94 16.10
C ARG A 148 -0.58 12.13 17.20
N PRO A 149 -0.22 13.35 17.57
CA PRO A 149 0.68 13.62 18.68
C PRO A 149 0.27 12.90 19.97
N GLY A 150 1.22 12.31 20.67
CA GLY A 150 1.02 11.54 21.89
C GLY A 150 0.70 10.06 21.70
N ASN A 151 0.41 9.62 20.45
CA ASN A 151 0.34 8.21 20.09
C ASN A 151 1.68 7.72 19.54
N CYS A 152 1.81 6.41 19.36
CA CYS A 152 3.02 5.75 18.85
C CYS A 152 2.69 4.78 17.71
N PHE A 153 3.72 4.24 17.05
CA PHE A 153 3.52 3.32 15.92
C PHE A 153 2.70 2.08 16.30
N ASN A 154 2.79 1.60 17.55
CA ASN A 154 1.97 0.46 17.98
C ASN A 154 0.47 0.74 18.02
N ASP A 155 0.06 2.01 18.16
CA ASP A 155 -1.36 2.38 18.13
C ASP A 155 -2.01 2.12 16.76
N ILE A 156 -1.23 2.21 15.67
CA ILE A 156 -1.67 1.79 14.33
C ILE A 156 -2.05 0.31 14.36
N GLY A 157 -1.13 -0.53 14.83
CA GLY A 157 -1.33 -1.99 14.89
C GLY A 157 -2.52 -2.38 15.79
N ILE A 158 -2.69 -1.70 16.92
CA ILE A 158 -3.82 -1.92 17.85
C ILE A 158 -5.14 -1.57 17.14
N ALA A 159 -5.21 -0.44 16.43
CA ALA A 159 -6.42 0.00 15.74
C ALA A 159 -6.79 -0.95 14.60
N CYS A 160 -5.83 -1.34 13.76
CA CYS A 160 -6.03 -2.29 12.65
C CYS A 160 -6.49 -3.66 13.16
N GLN A 161 -5.78 -4.24 14.12
CA GLN A 161 -6.12 -5.55 14.68
C GLN A 161 -7.52 -5.56 15.32
N LYS A 162 -7.82 -4.54 16.14
CA LYS A 162 -9.13 -4.42 16.78
C LYS A 162 -10.28 -4.37 15.78
N TYR A 163 -10.07 -3.65 14.68
CA TYR A 163 -11.08 -3.55 13.62
C TYR A 163 -11.27 -4.90 12.91
N CYS A 164 -10.18 -5.53 12.47
CA CYS A 164 -10.23 -6.83 11.81
C CYS A 164 -10.84 -7.93 12.68
N ASP A 165 -10.49 -7.98 13.98
CA ASP A 165 -11.04 -8.93 14.94
C ASP A 165 -12.57 -8.81 15.06
N SER A 166 -13.11 -7.57 15.01
CA SER A 166 -14.55 -7.32 15.06
C SER A 166 -15.33 -7.88 13.86
N LEU A 167 -14.62 -8.14 12.75
CA LEU A 167 -15.16 -8.68 11.51
C LEU A 167 -14.79 -10.15 11.27
N GLY A 168 -14.01 -10.76 12.17
CA GLY A 168 -13.50 -12.12 12.01
C GLY A 168 -12.47 -12.25 10.88
N LEU A 169 -11.77 -11.15 10.55
CA LEU A 169 -10.70 -11.09 9.56
C LEU A 169 -9.33 -11.19 10.23
N SER A 170 -8.30 -11.53 9.48
CA SER A 170 -6.94 -11.71 10.00
C SER A 170 -5.96 -10.70 9.40
N VAL A 171 -5.25 -9.97 10.24
CA VAL A 171 -4.13 -9.10 9.82
C VAL A 171 -2.87 -9.94 9.63
N VAL A 172 -2.16 -9.74 8.52
CA VAL A 172 -0.83 -10.30 8.27
C VAL A 172 0.17 -9.59 9.19
N LYS A 173 1.11 -10.33 9.77
CA LYS A 173 2.06 -9.82 10.77
C LYS A 173 3.50 -9.76 10.28
N GLU A 174 3.78 -10.50 9.23
CA GLU A 174 5.11 -10.70 8.68
C GLU A 174 5.56 -9.53 7.79
N TYR A 175 4.60 -8.76 7.29
CA TYR A 175 4.79 -7.58 6.44
C TYR A 175 4.04 -6.38 7.04
N GLY A 176 4.42 -5.19 6.61
CA GLY A 176 3.81 -3.95 7.07
C GLY A 176 4.46 -2.74 6.44
N GLY A 177 4.04 -1.55 6.86
CA GLY A 177 4.55 -0.29 6.38
C GLY A 177 5.97 0.02 6.87
N HIS A 178 6.52 1.08 6.36
CA HIS A 178 7.90 1.49 6.59
C HIS A 178 8.05 3.01 6.49
N SER A 179 9.10 3.56 7.07
CA SER A 179 9.50 4.93 6.76
C SER A 179 9.91 5.04 5.31
N ILE A 180 9.56 6.16 4.69
CA ILE A 180 9.87 6.50 3.32
C ILE A 180 10.27 7.97 3.22
N GLY A 181 11.12 8.33 2.25
CA GLY A 181 11.59 9.69 2.15
C GLY A 181 12.55 9.90 0.99
N ARG A 182 13.29 11.01 1.05
CA ARG A 182 14.33 11.29 0.06
C ARG A 182 15.47 10.27 0.20
N HIS A 183 15.79 9.57 -0.89
CA HIS A 183 16.81 8.52 -0.96
C HIS A 183 16.57 7.31 -0.03
N VAL A 184 15.34 7.15 0.49
CA VAL A 184 14.95 6.05 1.36
C VAL A 184 13.67 5.44 0.81
N PHE A 185 13.76 4.21 0.29
CA PHE A 185 12.60 3.42 -0.13
C PHE A 185 11.98 2.71 1.10
N HIS A 186 12.70 1.76 1.69
CA HIS A 186 12.27 1.06 2.89
C HIS A 186 13.18 1.47 4.07
N GLY A 187 12.67 2.33 4.94
CA GLY A 187 13.39 2.81 6.12
C GLY A 187 12.80 2.30 7.43
N ASP A 188 13.56 2.44 8.51
CA ASP A 188 13.08 2.23 9.86
C ASP A 188 12.28 3.46 10.35
N PRO A 189 11.26 3.26 11.21
CA PRO A 189 10.80 1.99 11.76
C PRO A 189 9.89 1.23 10.80
N HIS A 190 9.85 -0.10 10.97
CA HIS A 190 8.78 -0.91 10.42
C HIS A 190 7.45 -0.57 11.10
N VAL A 191 6.39 -0.38 10.31
CA VAL A 191 5.04 -0.02 10.77
C VAL A 191 4.15 -1.27 10.80
N SER A 192 4.06 -1.90 11.96
CA SER A 192 3.21 -3.09 12.12
C SER A 192 1.72 -2.72 12.12
N HIS A 193 0.92 -3.49 11.39
CA HIS A 193 -0.54 -3.40 11.40
C HIS A 193 -1.21 -4.35 12.42
N SER A 194 -0.40 -4.94 13.31
CA SER A 194 -0.86 -5.70 14.46
C SER A 194 -0.09 -5.30 15.73
N PRO A 195 -0.66 -5.47 16.92
CA PRO A 195 0.03 -5.12 18.16
C PRO A 195 1.37 -5.84 18.32
N ILE A 196 2.39 -5.10 18.74
CA ILE A 196 3.71 -5.63 19.10
C ILE A 196 4.00 -5.39 20.58
N ALA A 197 4.75 -6.28 21.19
CA ALA A 197 5.02 -6.22 22.63
C ALA A 197 6.12 -5.22 23.01
N THR A 198 6.97 -4.84 22.04
CA THR A 198 8.07 -3.90 22.28
C THR A 198 7.57 -2.45 22.19
N PRO A 199 8.07 -1.55 23.05
CA PRO A 199 7.78 -0.12 22.93
C PRO A 199 8.18 0.42 21.55
N THR A 200 7.32 1.24 20.97
CA THR A 200 7.57 1.94 19.70
C THR A 200 7.77 3.44 19.93
N ALA A 201 8.36 4.12 18.95
CA ALA A 201 8.53 5.56 19.01
C ALA A 201 7.18 6.28 18.96
N GLU A 202 7.08 7.39 19.68
CA GLU A 202 5.96 8.33 19.57
C GLU A 202 6.04 9.09 18.25
N PHE A 203 4.87 9.46 17.73
CA PHE A 203 4.78 10.29 16.54
C PHE A 203 5.28 11.70 16.78
N LYS A 204 6.11 12.18 15.86
CA LYS A 204 6.58 13.58 15.85
C LYS A 204 6.24 14.21 14.51
N PRO A 205 5.84 15.48 14.47
CA PRO A 205 5.61 16.20 13.21
C PRO A 205 6.81 16.12 12.29
N GLY A 206 6.57 15.91 11.00
CA GLY A 206 7.59 15.72 9.98
C GLY A 206 8.00 14.26 9.74
N MET A 207 7.52 13.28 10.51
CA MET A 207 7.69 11.87 10.18
C MET A 207 6.83 11.51 8.97
N ILE A 208 7.37 10.70 8.04
CA ILE A 208 6.66 10.17 6.88
C ILE A 208 6.87 8.66 6.83
N PHE A 209 5.77 7.92 6.61
CA PHE A 209 5.77 6.46 6.53
C PHE A 209 4.53 5.95 5.81
N THR A 210 4.53 4.67 5.40
CA THR A 210 3.38 4.01 4.79
C THR A 210 2.47 3.34 5.82
N ILE A 211 1.18 3.30 5.53
CA ILE A 211 0.19 2.47 6.23
C ILE A 211 -0.49 1.60 5.19
N GLU A 212 -0.24 0.29 5.26
CA GLU A 212 -0.54 -0.69 4.21
C GLU A 212 -1.02 -2.04 4.76
N PRO A 213 -2.09 -2.10 5.55
CA PRO A 213 -2.54 -3.34 6.14
C PRO A 213 -2.91 -4.39 5.07
N MET A 214 -2.34 -5.58 5.21
CA MET A 214 -2.71 -6.77 4.47
C MET A 214 -3.67 -7.59 5.31
N VAL A 215 -4.88 -7.81 4.80
CA VAL A 215 -5.97 -8.46 5.52
C VAL A 215 -6.45 -9.69 4.78
N ASN A 216 -6.48 -10.83 5.47
CA ASN A 216 -6.93 -12.11 4.93
C ASN A 216 -8.37 -12.42 5.38
N ALA A 217 -9.18 -12.94 4.46
CA ALA A 217 -10.52 -13.45 4.77
C ALA A 217 -10.50 -14.74 5.61
N GLY A 218 -9.40 -15.48 5.57
CA GLY A 218 -9.17 -16.68 6.36
C GLY A 218 -8.14 -16.47 7.48
N ARG A 219 -7.22 -17.42 7.61
CA ARG A 219 -6.17 -17.36 8.64
C ARG A 219 -5.03 -16.41 8.25
N ARG A 220 -4.34 -15.84 9.22
CA ARG A 220 -3.23 -14.90 9.01
C ARG A 220 -1.96 -15.50 8.39
N HIS A 221 -1.84 -16.85 8.34
CA HIS A 221 -0.61 -17.51 7.95
C HIS A 221 -0.32 -17.34 6.46
N ILE A 222 0.93 -17.01 6.18
CA ILE A 222 1.47 -16.78 4.85
C ILE A 222 2.24 -17.99 4.34
N MET A 223 2.56 -18.00 3.06
CA MET A 223 3.48 -18.90 2.39
C MET A 223 4.20 -18.15 1.27
N ASP A 224 5.52 -18.16 1.30
CA ASP A 224 6.34 -17.62 0.22
C ASP A 224 6.39 -18.63 -0.94
N LEU A 225 6.28 -18.12 -2.18
CA LEU A 225 6.43 -18.96 -3.36
C LEU A 225 7.91 -19.07 -3.76
N ASN A 226 8.22 -20.11 -4.56
CA ASN A 226 9.59 -20.38 -5.02
C ASN A 226 10.10 -19.40 -6.10
N ASP A 227 9.32 -18.35 -6.43
CA ASP A 227 9.75 -17.28 -7.32
C ASP A 227 10.58 -16.20 -6.60
N GLY A 228 10.76 -16.35 -5.30
CA GLY A 228 11.58 -15.50 -4.46
C GLY A 228 10.91 -14.20 -3.98
N TRP A 229 9.64 -13.96 -4.36
CA TRP A 229 8.93 -12.72 -4.03
C TRP A 229 7.47 -12.90 -3.63
N THR A 230 6.71 -13.66 -4.44
CA THR A 230 5.26 -13.74 -4.26
C THR A 230 4.87 -14.38 -2.93
N VAL A 231 4.09 -13.67 -2.15
CA VAL A 231 3.54 -14.12 -0.86
C VAL A 231 2.07 -14.43 -1.00
N VAL A 232 1.63 -15.59 -0.54
CA VAL A 232 0.22 -16.02 -0.64
C VAL A 232 -0.34 -16.42 0.73
N THR A 233 -1.67 -16.41 0.87
CA THR A 233 -2.33 -16.99 2.04
C THR A 233 -2.13 -18.51 2.04
N LYS A 234 -1.73 -19.06 3.19
CA LYS A 234 -1.45 -20.51 3.31
C LYS A 234 -2.69 -21.37 3.11
N ASP A 235 -3.87 -20.85 3.45
CA ASP A 235 -5.16 -21.52 3.29
C ASP A 235 -5.87 -21.18 1.97
N ARG A 236 -5.23 -20.39 1.09
CA ARG A 236 -5.76 -19.89 -0.19
C ARG A 236 -7.02 -19.03 -0.06
N SER A 237 -7.29 -18.50 1.12
CA SER A 237 -8.33 -17.49 1.30
C SER A 237 -7.97 -16.18 0.58
N LEU A 238 -8.97 -15.35 0.27
CA LEU A 238 -8.75 -14.03 -0.31
C LEU A 238 -7.92 -13.15 0.64
N SER A 239 -7.08 -12.31 0.05
CA SER A 239 -6.33 -11.25 0.73
C SER A 239 -6.55 -9.92 0.02
N ALA A 240 -6.52 -8.83 0.76
CA ALA A 240 -6.58 -7.48 0.23
C ALA A 240 -5.57 -6.58 0.95
N GLN A 241 -5.08 -5.55 0.24
CA GLN A 241 -4.18 -4.53 0.75
C GLN A 241 -4.60 -3.17 0.19
N TRP A 242 -4.54 -2.15 1.03
CA TRP A 242 -4.58 -0.75 0.62
C TRP A 242 -3.41 -0.04 1.27
N GLU A 243 -2.89 0.97 0.61
CA GLU A 243 -1.75 1.70 1.12
C GLU A 243 -1.82 3.18 0.81
N LEU A 244 -1.37 3.98 1.77
CA LEU A 244 -1.17 5.42 1.62
C LEU A 244 0.09 5.85 2.40
N GLU A 245 0.81 6.84 1.86
CA GLU A 245 1.85 7.57 2.59
C GLU A 245 1.22 8.61 3.51
N VAL A 246 1.69 8.62 4.75
CA VAL A 246 1.19 9.47 5.83
C VAL A 246 2.29 10.36 6.35
N LEU A 247 2.03 11.66 6.40
CA LEU A 247 2.83 12.66 7.09
C LEU A 247 2.23 12.94 8.47
N VAL A 248 3.02 12.88 9.53
CA VAL A 248 2.62 13.36 10.85
C VAL A 248 2.68 14.89 10.88
N THR A 249 1.58 15.53 11.26
CA THR A 249 1.48 16.99 11.43
C THR A 249 1.44 17.38 12.90
N GLU A 250 1.46 18.66 13.21
CA GLU A 250 1.36 19.18 14.59
C GLU A 250 0.07 18.76 15.31
N THR A 251 -1.00 18.49 14.58
CA THR A 251 -2.33 18.19 15.15
C THR A 251 -2.88 16.82 14.78
N GLY A 252 -2.21 16.07 13.91
CA GLY A 252 -2.68 14.77 13.42
C GLY A 252 -1.85 14.28 12.25
N TYR A 253 -2.47 14.10 11.09
CA TYR A 253 -1.83 13.56 9.89
C TYR A 253 -2.27 14.30 8.62
N ASP A 254 -1.49 14.09 7.57
CA ASP A 254 -1.83 14.44 6.20
C ASP A 254 -1.49 13.26 5.29
N ILE A 255 -2.14 13.15 4.14
CA ILE A 255 -1.93 12.06 3.17
C ILE A 255 -1.21 12.61 1.95
N LEU A 256 -0.08 11.97 1.60
CA LEU A 256 0.77 12.43 0.50
C LEU A 256 0.43 11.78 -0.83
N THR A 257 -0.09 10.55 -0.83
CA THR A 257 -0.39 9.74 -2.01
C THR A 257 -1.86 9.79 -2.41
N VAL A 258 -2.46 10.98 -2.45
CA VAL A 258 -3.82 11.18 -2.93
C VAL A 258 -3.83 12.23 -4.02
N SER A 259 -4.29 11.85 -5.22
CA SER A 259 -4.46 12.77 -6.33
C SER A 259 -5.69 13.67 -6.15
N LYS A 260 -5.72 14.79 -6.90
CA LYS A 260 -6.86 15.71 -6.91
C LYS A 260 -8.19 15.03 -7.27
N GLY A 261 -8.16 13.98 -8.10
CA GLY A 261 -9.34 13.23 -8.55
C GLY A 261 -9.74 12.08 -7.63
N SER A 262 -8.78 11.48 -6.89
CA SER A 262 -8.99 10.28 -6.08
C SER A 262 -9.16 10.55 -4.59
N ARG A 263 -9.50 11.79 -4.20
CA ARG A 263 -9.76 12.18 -2.80
C ARG A 263 -11.01 11.53 -2.20
N GLU A 264 -11.73 10.75 -2.99
CA GLU A 264 -12.92 10.05 -2.55
C GLU A 264 -12.67 8.56 -2.58
N ALA A 265 -13.14 7.86 -1.56
CA ALA A 265 -13.18 6.42 -1.60
C ALA A 265 -13.92 5.95 -2.85
N PRO A 266 -13.59 4.79 -3.41
CA PRO A 266 -14.41 4.19 -4.46
C PRO A 266 -15.89 4.23 -4.07
N ALA A 267 -16.80 4.41 -5.04
CA ALA A 267 -18.23 4.60 -4.80
C ALA A 267 -18.91 3.45 -4.02
N TRP A 268 -18.25 2.30 -3.92
CA TRP A 268 -18.70 1.14 -3.18
C TRP A 268 -18.33 1.15 -1.68
N VAL A 269 -17.42 2.04 -1.24
CA VAL A 269 -17.05 2.18 0.18
C VAL A 269 -18.12 3.01 0.90
N LYS A 270 -18.89 2.35 1.74
CA LYS A 270 -19.95 3.00 2.52
C LYS A 270 -19.39 3.67 3.77
N GLY A 271 -19.92 4.86 4.09
CA GLY A 271 -19.54 5.57 5.32
C GLY A 271 -18.19 6.29 5.26
N TRP A 272 -17.60 6.41 4.09
CA TRP A 272 -16.41 7.19 3.86
C TRP A 272 -16.57 8.62 4.37
N LYS A 273 -15.68 9.00 5.26
CA LYS A 273 -15.54 10.40 5.69
C LYS A 273 -14.35 10.97 4.94
N LYS A 274 -14.64 11.93 4.06
CA LYS A 274 -13.60 12.64 3.29
C LYS A 274 -12.52 13.14 4.25
N PRO A 275 -11.24 12.75 4.09
CA PRO A 275 -10.17 13.35 4.87
C PRO A 275 -10.13 14.86 4.61
N HIS A 276 -9.83 15.64 5.64
CA HIS A 276 -9.56 17.05 5.46
C HIS A 276 -8.17 17.17 4.83
N PHE A 277 -8.15 17.52 3.55
CA PHE A 277 -6.96 17.94 2.82
C PHE A 277 -7.02 19.47 2.78
N ASP A 278 -6.41 20.12 3.72
CA ASP A 278 -6.17 21.56 3.68
C ASP A 278 -4.86 21.88 2.96
#